data_9236d71bf8a5640e0591c62ed2e17bae
#
_entry.id   9236d71bf8a5640e0591c62ed2e17bae
#
_cell.length_a   1.000
_cell.length_b   1.000
_cell.length_c   1.000
_cell.angle_alpha   90.00
_cell.angle_beta   90.00
_cell.angle_gamma   90.00
#
_symmetry.space_group_name_H-M   'P 1'
#
loop_
_entity.id
_entity.type
_entity.pdbx_description
1 polymer ?
#
loop_
_entity_poly.entity_id
_entity_poly.type
_entity_poly.pdbx_seq_one_letter_code
_entity_poly.pdbx_strand_id
1 'polypeptide(L)'
;MRAGELILETDPDYPKLRDEFEKTMSLVGELNSRYHTPDEIRALLAQIWGQEIDPSVRMFPPFHTAFGKFTKVGKGVFVNFGCTFLDRGGITLGDDVFI
;
A
#
# COMPACT_ATOMS: atom_id res chain seq x y z
N MET A 1 10.37 -8.68 -3.19
CA MET A 1 10.52 -7.51 -4.06
C MET A 1 11.93 -7.43 -4.62
N ARG A 2 12.08 -7.98 -5.76
CA ARG A 2 13.41 -8.11 -6.33
C ARG A 2 14.05 -6.78 -6.73
N ALA A 3 13.25 -5.89 -7.28
CA ALA A 3 13.78 -4.59 -7.70
C ALA A 3 14.35 -3.80 -6.53
N GLY A 4 13.73 -3.92 -5.36
CA GLY A 4 14.26 -3.27 -4.17
C GLY A 4 15.59 -3.84 -3.72
N GLU A 5 15.83 -5.10 -4.00
CA GLU A 5 17.08 -5.76 -3.61
C GLU A 5 18.26 -5.24 -4.41
N LEU A 6 17.99 -4.65 -5.57
CA LEU A 6 19.04 -4.11 -6.41
C LEU A 6 19.46 -2.71 -5.99
N ILE A 7 18.76 -2.12 -5.02
CA ILE A 7 19.14 -0.83 -4.47
C ILE A 7 20.21 -1.08 -3.43
N LEU A 8 21.43 -0.76 -3.78
CA LEU A 8 22.57 -1.02 -2.93
C LEU A 8 22.74 0.08 -1.89
N GLU A 9 23.41 -0.26 -0.80
CA GLU A 9 23.68 0.70 0.27
C GLU A 9 24.51 1.88 -0.23
N THR A 10 25.19 1.73 -1.36
CA THR A 10 25.93 2.81 -1.99
C THR A 10 25.05 3.76 -2.80
N ASP A 11 23.78 3.39 -3.05
CA ASP A 11 22.84 4.24 -3.76
C ASP A 11 22.50 5.44 -2.88
N PRO A 12 22.64 6.69 -3.36
CA PRO A 12 22.33 7.87 -2.55
C PRO A 12 20.88 7.90 -2.03
N ASP A 13 19.95 7.26 -2.75
CA ASP A 13 18.54 7.22 -2.36
C ASP A 13 18.21 6.05 -1.44
N TYR A 14 19.15 5.16 -1.17
CA TYR A 14 18.88 3.96 -0.39
C TYR A 14 18.30 4.26 1.00
N PRO A 15 18.87 5.16 1.81
CA PRO A 15 18.31 5.44 3.14
C PRO A 15 16.87 5.94 3.07
N LYS A 16 16.56 6.76 2.08
CA LYS A 16 15.22 7.30 1.89
C LYS A 16 14.22 6.22 1.53
N LEU A 17 14.61 5.32 0.63
CA LEU A 17 13.76 4.20 0.24
C LEU A 17 13.56 3.23 1.39
N ARG A 18 14.59 3.00 2.19
CA ARG A 18 14.47 2.14 3.35
C ARG A 18 13.51 2.72 4.37
N ASP A 19 13.57 4.02 4.62
CA ASP A 19 12.66 4.67 5.56
C ASP A 19 11.21 4.57 5.08
N GLU A 20 10.97 4.76 3.80
CA GLU A 20 9.64 4.60 3.24
C GLU A 20 9.13 3.16 3.36
N PHE A 21 10.00 2.20 3.11
CA PHE A 21 9.66 0.80 3.24
C PHE A 21 9.28 0.45 4.68
N GLU A 22 10.08 0.89 5.65
CA GLU A 22 9.82 0.58 7.06
C GLU A 22 8.55 1.26 7.55
N LYS A 23 8.30 2.49 7.11
CA LYS A 23 7.07 3.19 7.44
C LYS A 23 5.86 2.43 6.89
N THR A 24 5.94 1.96 5.66
CA THR A 24 4.88 1.19 5.04
C THR A 24 4.66 -0.12 5.79
N MET A 25 5.73 -0.80 6.18
CA MET A 25 5.63 -2.04 6.94
C MET A 25 4.91 -1.84 8.28
N SER A 26 5.18 -0.72 8.93
CA SER A 26 4.52 -0.38 10.19
C SER A 26 3.02 -0.18 9.98
N LEU A 27 2.63 0.55 8.94
CA LEU A 27 1.22 0.80 8.62
C LEU A 27 0.50 -0.50 8.21
N VAL A 28 1.16 -1.31 7.40
CA VAL A 28 0.61 -2.60 6.99
C VAL A 28 0.46 -3.54 8.19
N GLY A 29 1.44 -3.52 9.09
CA GLY A 29 1.35 -4.28 10.32
C GLY A 29 0.14 -3.90 11.15
N GLU A 30 -0.10 -2.61 11.31
CA GLU A 30 -1.27 -2.13 12.03
C GLU A 30 -2.56 -2.57 11.33
N LEU A 31 -2.62 -2.42 10.02
CA LEU A 31 -3.79 -2.79 9.23
C LEU A 31 -4.16 -4.26 9.41
N ASN A 32 -3.16 -5.14 9.47
CA ASN A 32 -3.36 -6.59 9.53
C ASN A 32 -3.42 -7.14 10.95
N SER A 33 -3.19 -6.32 11.97
CA SER A 33 -3.00 -6.80 13.35
C SER A 33 -4.30 -7.13 14.08
N ARG A 34 -5.40 -6.50 13.69
CA ARG A 34 -6.69 -6.65 14.35
C ARG A 34 -7.81 -6.18 13.44
N TYR A 35 -9.04 -6.36 13.89
CA TYR A 35 -10.20 -5.84 13.15
C TYR A 35 -10.18 -4.32 13.09
N HIS A 36 -10.52 -3.78 11.93
CA HIS A 36 -10.71 -2.35 11.73
C HIS A 36 -12.05 -2.13 11.04
N THR A 37 -12.71 -1.02 11.36
CA THR A 37 -13.92 -0.63 10.63
C THR A 37 -13.52 -0.19 9.21
N PRO A 38 -14.48 -0.18 8.27
CA PRO A 38 -14.18 0.32 6.91
C PRO A 38 -13.55 1.70 6.90
N ASP A 39 -14.01 2.61 7.77
CA ASP A 39 -13.44 3.96 7.84
C ASP A 39 -11.99 3.93 8.34
N GLU A 40 -11.70 3.08 9.33
CA GLU A 40 -10.34 2.93 9.84
C GLU A 40 -9.42 2.34 8.77
N ILE A 41 -9.92 1.37 8.00
CA ILE A 41 -9.16 0.78 6.91
C ILE A 41 -8.81 1.85 5.88
N ARG A 42 -9.78 2.66 5.48
CA ARG A 42 -9.54 3.74 4.51
C ARG A 42 -8.55 4.76 5.05
N ALA A 43 -8.62 5.08 6.33
CA ALA A 43 -7.66 6.01 6.93
C ALA A 43 -6.23 5.46 6.88
N LEU A 44 -6.06 4.16 7.15
CA LEU A 44 -4.74 3.52 7.05
C LEU A 44 -4.27 3.47 5.60
N LEU A 45 -5.17 3.15 4.67
CA LEU A 45 -4.83 3.11 3.24
C LEU A 45 -4.42 4.50 2.73
N ALA A 46 -5.07 5.55 3.22
CA ALA A 46 -4.69 6.91 2.85
C ALA A 46 -3.24 7.20 3.23
N GLN A 47 -2.81 6.71 4.37
CA GLN A 47 -1.41 6.86 4.80
C GLN A 47 -0.48 5.95 3.99
N ILE A 48 -0.89 4.71 3.75
CA ILE A 48 -0.07 3.75 3.01
C ILE A 48 0.14 4.21 1.57
N TRP A 49 -0.96 4.59 0.90
CA TRP A 49 -0.91 5.00 -0.50
C TRP A 49 -0.59 6.48 -0.69
N GLY A 50 -0.59 7.26 0.39
CA GLY A 50 -0.22 8.68 0.33
C GLY A 50 -1.17 9.52 -0.48
N GLN A 51 -2.47 9.23 -0.43
CA GLN A 51 -3.49 9.95 -1.19
C GLN A 51 -4.83 9.88 -0.47
N GLU A 52 -5.76 10.75 -0.85
CA GLU A 52 -7.12 10.63 -0.37
C GLU A 52 -7.77 9.39 -0.95
N ILE A 53 -8.52 8.68 -0.12
CA ILE A 53 -9.20 7.46 -0.52
C ILE A 53 -10.69 7.74 -0.60
N ASP A 54 -11.26 7.48 -1.78
CA ASP A 54 -12.69 7.68 -1.99
C ASP A 54 -13.48 6.77 -1.03
N PRO A 55 -14.59 7.25 -0.43
CA PRO A 55 -15.38 6.43 0.49
C PRO A 55 -15.93 5.14 -0.11
N SER A 56 -15.97 5.04 -1.43
CA SER A 56 -16.43 3.82 -2.11
C SER A 56 -15.40 2.71 -2.15
N VAL A 57 -14.15 3.00 -1.80
CA VAL A 57 -13.08 2.00 -1.77
C VAL A 57 -13.31 1.03 -0.62
N ARG A 58 -13.19 -0.25 -0.90
CA ARG A 58 -13.33 -1.33 0.09
C ARG A 58 -12.13 -2.24 0.02
N MET A 59 -11.73 -2.72 1.17
CA MET A 59 -10.65 -3.70 1.26
C MET A 59 -10.90 -4.65 2.42
N PHE A 60 -10.52 -5.91 2.22
CA PHE A 60 -10.53 -6.92 3.28
C PHE A 60 -9.09 -7.32 3.57
N PRO A 61 -8.56 -6.99 4.76
CA PRO A 61 -7.23 -7.47 5.17
C PRO A 61 -7.23 -8.99 5.28
N PRO A 62 -6.06 -9.65 5.21
CA PRO A 62 -4.74 -9.05 5.18
C PRO A 62 -4.34 -8.50 3.82
N PHE A 63 -3.52 -7.46 3.84
CA PHE A 63 -3.03 -6.77 2.65
C PHE A 63 -1.55 -6.47 2.84
N HIS A 64 -0.77 -6.68 1.80
CA HIS A 64 0.67 -6.44 1.85
C HIS A 64 1.10 -5.58 0.67
N THR A 65 2.02 -4.67 0.93
CA THR A 65 2.59 -3.83 -0.12
C THR A 65 4.01 -3.46 0.29
N ALA A 66 4.85 -3.17 -0.70
CA ALA A 66 6.25 -2.83 -0.44
C ALA A 66 6.41 -1.37 -0.05
N PHE A 67 5.92 -0.45 -0.86
CA PHE A 67 6.09 0.98 -0.63
C PHE A 67 4.77 1.74 -0.47
N GLY A 68 3.72 1.29 -1.11
CA GLY A 68 2.40 1.91 -1.05
C GLY A 68 2.27 3.17 -1.89
N LYS A 69 3.21 4.07 -1.79
CA LYS A 69 3.16 5.38 -2.42
C LYS A 69 3.19 5.35 -3.94
N PHE A 70 3.58 4.22 -4.52
CA PHE A 70 3.59 4.05 -5.98
C PHE A 70 2.29 3.43 -6.49
N THR A 71 1.31 3.25 -5.63
CA THR A 71 -0.02 2.76 -6.00
C THR A 71 -1.00 3.92 -6.12
N LYS A 72 -1.71 4.00 -7.23
CA LYS A 72 -2.76 4.99 -7.46
C LYS A 72 -4.09 4.27 -7.47
N VAL A 73 -5.09 4.82 -6.80
CA VAL A 73 -6.38 4.14 -6.62
C VAL A 73 -7.53 5.07 -6.95
N GLY A 74 -8.44 4.62 -7.82
CA GLY A 74 -9.65 5.35 -8.18
C GLY A 74 -10.82 5.07 -7.25
N LYS A 75 -12.03 5.34 -7.72
CA LYS A 75 -13.27 5.12 -6.97
C LYS A 75 -13.74 3.69 -7.15
N GLY A 76 -14.53 3.21 -6.18
CA GLY A 76 -15.20 1.92 -6.31
C GLY A 76 -14.26 0.72 -6.35
N VAL A 77 -13.01 0.91 -6.00
CA VAL A 77 -12.02 -0.18 -6.02
C VAL A 77 -12.30 -1.12 -4.87
N PHE A 78 -12.24 -2.43 -5.16
CA PHE A 78 -12.39 -3.46 -4.15
C PHE A 78 -11.16 -4.36 -4.15
N VAL A 79 -10.54 -4.50 -2.98
CA VAL A 79 -9.37 -5.35 -2.78
C VAL A 79 -9.74 -6.47 -1.83
N ASN A 80 -9.67 -7.70 -2.32
CA ASN A 80 -10.07 -8.87 -1.55
C ASN A 80 -8.95 -9.31 -0.60
N PHE A 81 -9.23 -10.36 0.19
CA PHE A 81 -8.28 -10.89 1.16
C PHE A 81 -6.97 -11.34 0.52
N GLY A 82 -5.88 -11.11 1.22
CA GLY A 82 -4.61 -11.71 0.86
C GLY A 82 -3.91 -11.11 -0.34
N CYS A 83 -4.33 -9.95 -0.81
CA CYS A 83 -3.67 -9.30 -1.93
C CYS A 83 -2.29 -8.77 -1.53
N THR A 84 -1.35 -8.86 -2.46
CA THR A 84 0.00 -8.32 -2.27
C THR A 84 0.35 -7.44 -3.46
N PHE A 85 0.71 -6.19 -3.18
CA PHE A 85 1.08 -5.22 -4.20
C PHE A 85 2.57 -4.94 -4.14
N LEU A 86 3.30 -5.35 -5.15
CA LEU A 86 4.72 -5.04 -5.27
C LEU A 86 4.84 -3.81 -6.16
N ASP A 87 4.72 -2.66 -5.55
CA ASP A 87 4.46 -1.41 -6.26
C ASP A 87 5.69 -0.56 -6.58
N ARG A 88 6.89 -1.13 -6.52
CA ARG A 88 8.11 -0.39 -6.86
C ARG A 88 8.05 0.19 -8.28
N GLY A 89 7.48 -0.55 -9.21
CA GLY A 89 7.32 -0.12 -10.60
C GLY A 89 6.06 0.69 -10.86
N GLY A 90 5.27 0.92 -9.82
CA GLY A 90 4.00 1.64 -9.94
C GLY A 90 2.83 0.72 -10.24
N ILE A 91 1.72 0.97 -9.56
CA ILE A 91 0.45 0.24 -9.77
C ILE A 91 -0.65 1.29 -9.87
N THR A 92 -1.51 1.16 -10.88
CA THR A 92 -2.67 2.04 -11.00
C THR A 92 -3.93 1.20 -11.06
N LEU A 93 -4.85 1.46 -10.13
CA LEU A 93 -6.16 0.83 -10.10
C LEU A 93 -7.18 1.88 -10.52
N GLY A 94 -7.75 1.70 -11.69
CA GLY A 94 -8.78 2.62 -12.19
C GLY A 94 -10.08 2.48 -11.42
N ASP A 95 -11.10 3.21 -11.84
CA ASP A 95 -12.40 3.16 -11.17
C ASP A 95 -13.03 1.77 -11.31
N ASP A 96 -13.69 1.33 -10.25
CA ASP A 96 -14.46 0.07 -10.21
C ASP A 96 -13.63 -1.19 -10.50
N VAL A 97 -12.34 -1.16 -10.21
CA VAL A 97 -11.49 -2.34 -10.34
C VAL A 97 -11.70 -3.25 -9.14
N PHE A 98 -11.89 -4.54 -9.41
CA PHE A 98 -12.01 -5.58 -8.38
C PHE A 98 -10.83 -6.52 -8.48
N ILE A 99 -10.19 -6.78 -7.37
CA ILE A 99 -9.02 -7.65 -7.33
C ILE A 99 -9.27 -8.84 -6.43
#